data_ce2a557a4b864ae9c144e3c1509a601d
#
_entry.id   ce2a557a4b864ae9c144e3c1509a601d
#
_cell.length_a   1.000
_cell.length_b   1.000
_cell.length_c   1.000
_cell.angle_alpha   90.00
_cell.angle_beta   90.00
_cell.angle_gamma   90.00
#
_symmetry.space_group_name_H-M   'P 1'
#
loop_
_entity.id
_entity.type
_entity.pdbx_description
1 polymer ?
#
loop_
_entity_poly.entity_id
_entity_poly.type
_entity_poly.pdbx_seq_one_letter_code
_entity_poly.pdbx_strand_id
1 'polypeptide(L)'
;MKLAGKVSKVLYGGDYNPEQWPRDIWKEDMRLLTLAGIDVLTINVFSWALLQPSEDEYNFSVLDDIVDTISKAGMKICFATGTATHPAWMARKYPEVLRVNTDGSKRKFGDRQNSCPSSKIYWMYSGRLARKIAERYGKLENIIAWHISNEYGGYCYCDNCQHAFREWLKKRYKTLEALNAAWNTAFWGHTYHDWEDIVSPSFLGGEWSRQPRVSGSCQIQSIDYRRFYSDILLDCFLEEAKVLKEVTPHIPVTTNFMGTFWDLDYFKWGKHMDFISWDNYPWPDCPHTRIAMSHALMRGCGG
;
A
#
# COMPACT_ATOMS: atom_id res chain seq x y z
N MET A 1 -9.01 -17.91 -10.56
CA MET A 1 -8.71 -17.40 -9.20
C MET A 1 -7.65 -18.29 -8.56
N LYS A 2 -6.42 -17.78 -8.41
CA LYS A 2 -5.26 -18.61 -7.98
C LYS A 2 -5.33 -19.10 -6.52
N LEU A 3 -6.14 -18.46 -5.68
CA LEU A 3 -6.33 -18.88 -4.29
C LEU A 3 -7.23 -20.12 -4.17
N ALA A 4 -8.21 -20.31 -5.08
CA ALA A 4 -9.20 -21.38 -5.00
C ALA A 4 -8.59 -22.80 -5.03
N GLY A 5 -7.39 -22.98 -5.60
CA GLY A 5 -6.67 -24.26 -5.58
C GLY A 5 -5.96 -24.57 -4.25
N LYS A 6 -5.83 -23.59 -3.36
CA LYS A 6 -5.11 -23.73 -2.07
C LYS A 6 -6.02 -23.85 -0.86
N VAL A 7 -7.31 -23.59 -1.01
CA VAL A 7 -8.28 -23.62 0.08
C VAL A 7 -9.51 -24.43 -0.32
N SER A 8 -9.98 -25.29 0.57
CA SER A 8 -11.12 -26.18 0.34
C SER A 8 -12.45 -25.65 0.92
N LYS A 9 -12.39 -24.53 1.66
CA LYS A 9 -13.54 -23.89 2.31
C LYS A 9 -13.35 -22.37 2.38
N VAL A 10 -14.39 -21.64 2.72
CA VAL A 10 -14.24 -20.23 3.14
C VAL A 10 -13.46 -20.22 4.44
N LEU A 11 -12.36 -19.47 4.45
CA LEU A 11 -11.54 -19.29 5.65
C LEU A 11 -12.10 -18.16 6.50
N TYR A 12 -12.02 -18.33 7.82
CA TYR A 12 -12.42 -17.34 8.80
C TYR A 12 -11.19 -16.93 9.61
N GLY A 13 -10.96 -15.61 9.76
CA GLY A 13 -9.79 -15.09 10.46
C GLY A 13 -9.70 -13.58 10.48
N GLY A 14 -8.56 -13.06 10.86
CA GLY A 14 -8.32 -11.62 10.94
C GLY A 14 -6.84 -11.29 11.09
N ASP A 15 -6.56 -10.00 11.28
CA ASP A 15 -5.21 -9.54 11.58
C ASP A 15 -4.82 -9.91 13.01
N TYR A 16 -3.58 -10.35 13.18
CA TYR A 16 -3.01 -10.73 14.46
C TYR A 16 -1.61 -10.11 14.60
N ASN A 17 -1.45 -9.26 15.59
CA ASN A 17 -0.21 -8.52 15.85
C ASN A 17 0.33 -8.87 17.26
N PRO A 18 0.79 -10.13 17.46
CA PRO A 18 1.24 -10.62 18.78
C PRO A 18 2.51 -9.95 19.28
N GLU A 19 3.28 -9.32 18.39
CA GLU A 19 4.46 -8.54 18.76
C GLU A 19 4.17 -7.38 19.73
N GLN A 20 2.90 -7.00 19.86
CA GLN A 20 2.44 -5.99 20.83
C GLN A 20 2.31 -6.53 22.26
N TRP A 21 2.34 -7.84 22.45
CA TRP A 21 2.01 -8.50 23.70
C TRP A 21 3.16 -9.37 24.21
N PRO A 22 3.25 -9.61 25.53
CA PRO A 22 4.18 -10.61 26.08
C PRO A 22 3.92 -12.00 25.51
N ARG A 23 4.98 -12.78 25.33
CA ARG A 23 4.92 -14.11 24.69
C ARG A 23 4.06 -15.15 25.42
N ASP A 24 3.89 -15.04 26.71
CA ASP A 24 3.02 -15.91 27.51
C ASP A 24 1.54 -15.77 27.11
N ILE A 25 1.13 -14.60 26.64
CA ILE A 25 -0.22 -14.36 26.12
C ILE A 25 -0.48 -15.12 24.82
N TRP A 26 0.50 -15.29 23.96
CA TRP A 26 0.34 -15.92 22.64
C TRP A 26 -0.25 -17.34 22.71
N LYS A 27 0.12 -18.09 23.77
CA LYS A 27 -0.41 -19.45 23.98
C LYS A 27 -1.91 -19.43 24.26
N GLU A 28 -2.38 -18.48 25.07
CA GLU A 28 -3.79 -18.31 25.36
C GLU A 28 -4.55 -17.78 24.13
N ASP A 29 -3.92 -16.87 23.38
CA ASP A 29 -4.48 -16.40 22.11
C ASP A 29 -4.75 -17.57 21.15
N MET A 30 -3.77 -18.46 20.95
CA MET A 30 -3.96 -19.61 20.07
C MET A 30 -5.09 -20.52 20.55
N ARG A 31 -5.22 -20.72 21.87
CA ARG A 31 -6.34 -21.48 22.45
C ARG A 31 -7.68 -20.83 22.14
N LEU A 32 -7.80 -19.52 22.34
CA LEU A 32 -9.02 -18.76 22.10
C LEU A 32 -9.37 -18.70 20.60
N LEU A 33 -8.38 -18.44 19.74
CA LEU A 33 -8.54 -18.42 18.28
C LEU A 33 -9.01 -19.78 17.74
N THR A 34 -8.47 -20.88 18.29
CA THR A 34 -8.89 -22.22 17.94
C THR A 34 -10.35 -22.47 18.38
N LEU A 35 -10.73 -22.07 19.59
CA LEU A 35 -12.10 -22.19 20.07
C LEU A 35 -13.10 -21.34 19.23
N ALA A 36 -12.64 -20.19 18.75
CA ALA A 36 -13.43 -19.32 17.88
C ALA A 36 -13.53 -19.83 16.43
N GLY A 37 -12.83 -20.93 16.09
CA GLY A 37 -12.84 -21.50 14.75
C GLY A 37 -12.06 -20.69 13.72
N ILE A 38 -11.04 -19.96 14.17
CA ILE A 38 -10.15 -19.19 13.29
C ILE A 38 -9.30 -20.14 12.45
N ASP A 39 -9.27 -19.92 11.14
CA ASP A 39 -8.55 -20.71 10.16
C ASP A 39 -7.28 -20.04 9.65
N VAL A 40 -7.28 -18.71 9.60
CA VAL A 40 -6.20 -17.90 8.98
C VAL A 40 -5.94 -16.64 9.76
N LEU A 41 -4.67 -16.27 9.86
CA LEU A 41 -4.22 -15.02 10.49
C LEU A 41 -3.38 -14.23 9.49
N THR A 42 -3.66 -12.91 9.40
CA THR A 42 -2.75 -11.97 8.74
C THR A 42 -1.77 -11.45 9.77
N ILE A 43 -0.48 -11.58 9.50
CA ILE A 43 0.60 -11.21 10.44
C ILE A 43 1.62 -10.28 9.78
N ASN A 44 2.45 -9.64 10.60
CA ASN A 44 3.61 -8.83 10.17
C ASN A 44 3.25 -7.54 9.41
N VAL A 45 2.04 -7.00 9.56
CA VAL A 45 1.57 -5.87 8.72
C VAL A 45 2.42 -4.62 8.91
N PHE A 46 2.90 -4.33 10.13
CA PHE A 46 3.62 -3.10 10.48
C PHE A 46 5.00 -3.34 11.13
N SER A 47 5.54 -4.55 11.03
CA SER A 47 6.70 -4.97 11.85
C SER A 47 8.07 -4.63 11.25
N TRP A 48 8.17 -3.81 10.17
CA TRP A 48 9.46 -3.52 9.52
C TRP A 48 10.56 -3.09 10.49
N ALA A 49 10.23 -2.17 11.42
CA ALA A 49 11.21 -1.67 12.38
C ALA A 49 11.75 -2.75 13.34
N LEU A 50 10.93 -3.77 13.65
CA LEU A 50 11.37 -4.94 14.44
C LEU A 50 12.29 -5.84 13.63
N LEU A 51 11.98 -6.02 12.33
CA LEU A 51 12.73 -6.91 11.44
C LEU A 51 14.05 -6.32 10.96
N GLN A 52 14.12 -4.98 10.86
CA GLN A 52 15.31 -4.26 10.38
C GLN A 52 15.61 -3.09 11.32
N PRO A 53 16.26 -3.36 12.48
CA PRO A 53 16.57 -2.34 13.49
C PRO A 53 17.60 -1.31 13.02
N SER A 54 18.45 -1.66 12.06
CA SER A 54 19.37 -0.75 11.39
C SER A 54 19.47 -1.08 9.90
N GLU A 55 20.19 -0.26 9.13
CA GLU A 55 20.26 -0.39 7.67
C GLU A 55 20.72 -1.76 7.19
N ASP A 56 21.72 -2.32 7.85
CA ASP A 56 22.39 -3.55 7.43
C ASP A 56 22.04 -4.76 8.32
N GLU A 57 21.26 -4.56 9.38
CA GLU A 57 20.91 -5.58 10.34
C GLU A 57 19.47 -6.04 10.18
N TYR A 58 19.29 -7.37 10.19
CA TYR A 58 17.97 -8.00 10.17
C TYR A 58 17.84 -8.98 11.33
N ASN A 59 16.71 -8.91 12.04
CA ASN A 59 16.38 -9.79 13.14
C ASN A 59 14.97 -10.37 12.96
N PHE A 60 14.89 -11.66 12.69
CA PHE A 60 13.62 -12.36 12.49
C PHE A 60 13.16 -13.17 13.70
N SER A 61 13.90 -13.14 14.83
CA SER A 61 13.66 -14.03 15.97
C SER A 61 12.23 -13.98 16.51
N VAL A 62 11.66 -12.78 16.66
CA VAL A 62 10.29 -12.62 17.13
C VAL A 62 9.30 -13.14 16.10
N LEU A 63 9.52 -12.85 14.82
CA LEU A 63 8.66 -13.31 13.74
C LEU A 63 8.74 -14.83 13.55
N ASP A 64 9.92 -15.44 13.74
CA ASP A 64 10.08 -16.90 13.73
C ASP A 64 9.20 -17.57 14.79
N ASP A 65 9.23 -17.03 16.03
CA ASP A 65 8.41 -17.54 17.13
C ASP A 65 6.91 -17.39 16.88
N ILE A 66 6.50 -16.27 16.27
CA ILE A 66 5.09 -16.03 15.86
C ILE A 66 4.66 -17.07 14.84
N VAL A 67 5.45 -17.24 13.77
CA VAL A 67 5.16 -18.18 12.68
C VAL A 67 5.12 -19.63 13.20
N ASP A 68 6.06 -20.01 14.07
CA ASP A 68 6.09 -21.33 14.71
C ASP A 68 4.85 -21.58 15.59
N THR A 69 4.45 -20.58 16.37
CA THR A 69 3.29 -20.65 17.27
C THR A 69 1.99 -20.86 16.46
N ILE A 70 1.78 -20.09 15.40
CA ILE A 70 0.62 -20.19 14.53
C ILE A 70 0.62 -21.52 13.78
N SER A 71 1.78 -21.95 13.27
CA SER A 71 1.92 -23.21 12.53
C SER A 71 1.61 -24.43 13.42
N LYS A 72 2.08 -24.43 14.67
CA LYS A 72 1.76 -25.47 15.66
C LYS A 72 0.27 -25.52 16.02
N ALA A 73 -0.42 -24.40 15.96
CA ALA A 73 -1.87 -24.33 16.14
C ALA A 73 -2.66 -24.83 14.90
N GLY A 74 -1.98 -25.17 13.80
CA GLY A 74 -2.59 -25.66 12.56
C GLY A 74 -3.29 -24.59 11.71
N MET A 75 -3.06 -23.31 12.01
CA MET A 75 -3.67 -22.20 11.29
C MET A 75 -2.87 -21.83 10.05
N LYS A 76 -3.56 -21.26 9.08
CA LYS A 76 -2.98 -20.69 7.84
C LYS A 76 -2.52 -19.27 8.09
N ILE A 77 -1.59 -18.80 7.25
CA ILE A 77 -1.01 -17.48 7.33
C ILE A 77 -1.23 -16.73 6.01
N CYS A 78 -1.83 -15.55 6.10
CA CYS A 78 -1.73 -14.50 5.11
C CYS A 78 -0.56 -13.60 5.55
N PHE A 79 0.57 -13.66 4.86
CA PHE A 79 1.81 -13.09 5.35
C PHE A 79 2.04 -11.70 4.77
N ALA A 80 2.05 -10.66 5.61
CA ALA A 80 2.31 -9.29 5.16
C ALA A 80 3.81 -9.00 5.03
N THR A 81 4.16 -8.11 4.07
CA THR A 81 5.56 -7.71 3.84
C THR A 81 6.10 -6.75 4.90
N GLY A 82 5.21 -6.16 5.73
CA GLY A 82 5.59 -5.21 6.77
C GLY A 82 5.89 -3.80 6.29
N THR A 83 5.82 -3.56 4.99
CA THR A 83 6.35 -2.35 4.32
C THR A 83 5.43 -1.13 4.37
N ALA A 84 4.25 -1.25 4.99
CA ALA A 84 3.33 -0.13 5.20
C ALA A 84 3.90 0.99 6.10
N THR A 85 4.88 0.64 6.94
CA THR A 85 5.59 1.58 7.82
C THR A 85 7.09 1.40 7.66
N HIS A 86 7.84 2.48 7.42
CA HIS A 86 9.30 2.39 7.38
C HIS A 86 9.92 2.59 8.76
N PRO A 87 11.13 2.03 9.03
CA PRO A 87 11.78 2.19 10.32
C PRO A 87 12.36 3.60 10.52
N ALA A 88 12.50 4.02 11.78
CA ALA A 88 12.97 5.35 12.17
C ALA A 88 14.36 5.69 11.62
N TRP A 89 15.27 4.71 11.54
CA TRP A 89 16.61 4.92 10.98
C TRP A 89 16.56 5.37 9.53
N MET A 90 15.59 4.85 8.74
CA MET A 90 15.41 5.22 7.33
C MET A 90 14.99 6.69 7.20
N ALA A 91 14.01 7.14 7.99
CA ALA A 91 13.59 8.54 8.00
C ALA A 91 14.70 9.49 8.44
N ARG A 92 15.57 9.05 9.37
CA ARG A 92 16.72 9.84 9.85
C ARG A 92 17.83 9.93 8.80
N LYS A 93 18.18 8.81 8.17
CA LYS A 93 19.29 8.73 7.22
C LYS A 93 18.92 9.24 5.83
N TYR A 94 17.67 9.04 5.43
CA TYR A 94 17.12 9.36 4.12
C TYR A 94 15.82 10.17 4.25
N PRO A 95 15.88 11.44 4.68
CA PRO A 95 14.69 12.25 4.96
C PRO A 95 13.80 12.53 3.75
N GLU A 96 14.28 12.26 2.53
CA GLU A 96 13.49 12.29 1.30
C GLU A 96 12.46 11.15 1.20
N VAL A 97 12.56 10.12 2.04
CA VAL A 97 11.55 9.07 2.14
C VAL A 97 10.24 9.57 2.76
N LEU A 98 10.30 10.66 3.53
CA LEU A 98 9.12 11.22 4.19
C LEU A 98 8.23 12.00 3.22
N ARG A 99 6.92 11.79 3.33
CA ARG A 99 5.93 12.52 2.53
C ARG A 99 5.91 14.00 2.88
N VAL A 100 5.54 14.80 1.89
CA VAL A 100 5.24 16.22 2.02
C VAL A 100 3.76 16.45 1.77
N ASN A 101 3.11 17.24 2.62
CA ASN A 101 1.71 17.61 2.50
C ASN A 101 1.50 18.71 1.45
N THR A 102 0.25 18.99 1.10
CA THR A 102 -0.12 20.02 0.11
C THR A 102 0.27 21.45 0.52
N ASP A 103 0.49 21.69 1.82
CA ASP A 103 0.98 22.97 2.37
C ASP A 103 2.51 23.08 2.39
N GLY A 104 3.22 22.08 1.85
CA GLY A 104 4.67 22.03 1.85
C GLY A 104 5.29 21.49 3.14
N SER A 105 4.51 21.22 4.18
CA SER A 105 5.04 20.67 5.43
C SER A 105 5.46 19.20 5.23
N LYS A 106 6.67 18.87 5.70
CA LYS A 106 7.18 17.50 5.68
C LYS A 106 6.62 16.72 6.85
N ARG A 107 6.07 15.52 6.59
CA ARG A 107 5.59 14.60 7.64
C ARG A 107 6.76 14.13 8.51
N LYS A 108 6.42 13.72 9.71
CA LYS A 108 7.38 13.13 10.65
C LYS A 108 7.32 11.60 10.55
N PHE A 109 8.35 10.96 11.09
CA PHE A 109 8.32 9.52 11.33
C PHE A 109 7.19 9.15 12.31
N GLY A 110 6.66 7.97 12.14
CA GLY A 110 5.57 7.40 12.94
C GLY A 110 4.29 7.25 12.11
N ASP A 111 3.40 6.37 12.56
CA ASP A 111 2.19 6.02 11.83
C ASP A 111 2.47 5.37 10.45
N ARG A 112 1.43 4.96 9.76
CA ARG A 112 1.48 4.29 8.45
C ARG A 112 1.39 5.28 7.29
N GLN A 113 1.74 4.83 6.08
CA GLN A 113 1.65 5.60 4.84
C GLN A 113 2.46 6.92 4.85
N ASN A 114 3.57 6.95 5.56
CA ASN A 114 4.47 8.11 5.60
C ASN A 114 5.61 8.02 4.59
N SER A 115 5.79 6.88 3.91
CA SER A 115 6.79 6.71 2.86
C SER A 115 6.35 7.36 1.56
N CYS A 116 7.22 8.16 0.95
CA CYS A 116 7.03 8.70 -0.38
C CYS A 116 7.06 7.57 -1.42
N PRO A 117 6.00 7.37 -2.23
CA PRO A 117 5.96 6.30 -3.22
C PRO A 117 6.92 6.51 -4.41
N SER A 118 7.46 7.72 -4.59
CA SER A 118 8.48 8.02 -5.60
C SER A 118 9.90 7.91 -5.05
N SER A 119 10.09 7.53 -3.77
CA SER A 119 11.43 7.36 -3.18
C SER A 119 12.06 6.06 -3.63
N LYS A 120 13.19 6.15 -4.34
CA LYS A 120 14.00 4.98 -4.73
C LYS A 120 14.57 4.23 -3.51
N ILE A 121 14.81 4.93 -2.42
CA ILE A 121 15.27 4.34 -1.15
C ILE A 121 14.17 3.45 -0.57
N TYR A 122 12.93 3.94 -0.52
CA TYR A 122 11.79 3.13 -0.07
C TYR A 122 11.64 1.87 -0.93
N TRP A 123 11.67 1.98 -2.26
CA TRP A 123 11.56 0.83 -3.17
C TRP A 123 12.67 -0.19 -2.96
N MET A 124 13.91 0.28 -2.84
CA MET A 124 15.06 -0.60 -2.65
C MET A 124 14.95 -1.42 -1.35
N TYR A 125 14.62 -0.76 -0.25
CA TYR A 125 14.56 -1.44 1.05
C TYR A 125 13.31 -2.28 1.23
N SER A 126 12.13 -1.84 0.73
CA SER A 126 10.91 -2.65 0.75
C SER A 126 11.09 -3.94 -0.06
N GLY A 127 11.67 -3.86 -1.26
CA GLY A 127 12.00 -5.03 -2.06
C GLY A 127 13.02 -5.96 -1.39
N ARG A 128 14.04 -5.41 -0.72
CA ARG A 128 15.00 -6.23 0.06
C ARG A 128 14.34 -6.97 1.21
N LEU A 129 13.47 -6.30 1.96
CA LEU A 129 12.74 -6.92 3.06
C LEU A 129 11.80 -8.01 2.54
N ALA A 130 11.01 -7.73 1.51
CA ALA A 130 10.11 -8.69 0.89
C ALA A 130 10.86 -9.95 0.42
N ARG A 131 12.04 -9.80 -0.19
CA ARG A 131 12.91 -10.93 -0.58
C ARG A 131 13.33 -11.77 0.61
N LYS A 132 13.84 -11.13 1.67
CA LYS A 132 14.28 -11.85 2.88
C LYS A 132 13.15 -12.62 3.55
N ILE A 133 11.96 -12.05 3.61
CA ILE A 133 10.76 -12.70 4.14
C ILE A 133 10.39 -13.90 3.25
N ALA A 134 10.36 -13.74 1.93
CA ALA A 134 10.03 -14.79 1.00
C ALA A 134 11.05 -15.95 1.02
N GLU A 135 12.34 -15.65 1.07
CA GLU A 135 13.42 -16.65 1.16
C GLU A 135 13.34 -17.45 2.47
N ARG A 136 12.98 -16.78 3.58
CA ARG A 136 12.92 -17.41 4.90
C ARG A 136 11.67 -18.27 5.08
N TYR A 137 10.50 -17.76 4.70
CA TYR A 137 9.21 -18.38 5.02
C TYR A 137 8.49 -19.01 3.84
N GLY A 138 8.87 -18.72 2.61
CA GLY A 138 8.14 -19.11 1.41
C GLY A 138 8.02 -20.61 1.13
N LYS A 139 8.73 -21.46 1.90
CA LYS A 139 8.63 -22.93 1.85
C LYS A 139 7.58 -23.50 2.80
N LEU A 140 6.99 -22.69 3.68
CA LEU A 140 5.98 -23.13 4.62
C LEU A 140 4.65 -23.36 3.92
N GLU A 141 4.09 -24.55 4.08
CA GLU A 141 2.86 -24.99 3.39
C GLU A 141 1.60 -24.25 3.88
N ASN A 142 1.64 -23.72 5.09
CA ASN A 142 0.53 -22.98 5.68
C ASN A 142 0.45 -21.52 5.26
N ILE A 143 1.43 -20.99 4.51
CA ILE A 143 1.33 -19.67 3.89
C ILE A 143 0.46 -19.75 2.64
N ILE A 144 -0.68 -19.08 2.67
CA ILE A 144 -1.66 -19.12 1.58
C ILE A 144 -1.59 -17.91 0.65
N ALA A 145 -1.11 -16.77 1.13
CA ALA A 145 -0.97 -15.55 0.35
C ALA A 145 0.08 -14.62 0.94
N TRP A 146 0.65 -13.77 0.09
CA TRP A 146 1.38 -12.57 0.50
C TRP A 146 0.45 -11.37 0.49
N HIS A 147 0.44 -10.62 1.59
CA HIS A 147 -0.22 -9.33 1.73
C HIS A 147 0.84 -8.23 1.57
N ILE A 148 0.86 -7.56 0.44
CA ILE A 148 1.88 -6.55 0.14
C ILE A 148 1.49 -5.21 0.75
N SER A 149 2.34 -4.67 1.63
CA SER A 149 2.09 -3.41 2.35
C SER A 149 0.77 -3.42 3.13
N ASN A 150 0.03 -2.33 3.14
CA ASN A 150 -1.32 -2.24 3.71
C ASN A 150 -1.99 -0.94 3.28
N GLU A 151 -3.25 -1.00 2.83
CA GLU A 151 -4.11 0.16 2.55
C GLU A 151 -3.37 1.27 1.79
N TYR A 152 -2.89 0.98 0.58
CA TYR A 152 -2.25 1.98 -0.25
C TYR A 152 -3.12 3.22 -0.41
N GLY A 153 -2.59 4.40 -0.06
CA GLY A 153 -3.35 5.64 -0.14
C GLY A 153 -2.57 6.86 0.32
N GLY A 154 -3.30 7.98 0.46
CA GLY A 154 -2.74 9.28 0.81
C GLY A 154 -1.81 9.84 -0.27
N TYR A 155 -1.47 11.13 -0.18
CA TYR A 155 -0.67 11.85 -1.18
C TYR A 155 0.67 12.30 -0.63
N CYS A 156 1.62 12.55 -1.55
CA CYS A 156 2.90 13.20 -1.28
C CYS A 156 3.17 14.23 -2.37
N TYR A 157 3.63 15.40 -2.00
CA TYR A 157 3.87 16.54 -2.89
C TYR A 157 5.34 16.99 -2.86
N CYS A 158 6.26 16.07 -2.56
CA CYS A 158 7.69 16.34 -2.54
C CYS A 158 8.29 16.43 -3.95
N ASP A 159 9.54 16.89 -4.05
CA ASP A 159 10.24 17.05 -5.32
C ASP A 159 10.36 15.74 -6.12
N ASN A 160 10.55 14.59 -5.45
CA ASN A 160 10.56 13.29 -6.13
C ASN A 160 9.22 12.99 -6.80
N CYS A 161 8.10 13.27 -6.12
CA CYS A 161 6.76 13.09 -6.68
C CYS A 161 6.49 14.10 -7.80
N GLN A 162 6.94 15.34 -7.66
CA GLN A 162 6.82 16.36 -8.70
C GLN A 162 7.57 15.96 -9.97
N HIS A 163 8.83 15.51 -9.84
CA HIS A 163 9.60 15.00 -10.97
C HIS A 163 8.92 13.78 -11.63
N ALA A 164 8.50 12.81 -10.84
CA ALA A 164 7.81 11.62 -11.34
C ALA A 164 6.48 11.97 -12.04
N PHE A 165 5.76 12.97 -11.54
CA PHE A 165 4.52 13.47 -12.15
C PHE A 165 4.78 14.09 -13.52
N ARG A 166 5.84 14.91 -13.68
CA ARG A 166 6.23 15.46 -14.98
C ARG A 166 6.53 14.35 -15.99
N GLU A 167 7.27 13.33 -15.59
CA GLU A 167 7.56 12.17 -16.45
C GLU A 167 6.30 11.39 -16.83
N TRP A 168 5.34 11.26 -15.90
CA TRP A 168 4.04 10.66 -16.17
C TRP A 168 3.22 11.49 -17.17
N LEU A 169 3.23 12.83 -17.04
CA LEU A 169 2.56 13.75 -17.96
C LEU A 169 3.18 13.70 -19.37
N LYS A 170 4.52 13.69 -19.47
CA LYS A 170 5.23 13.52 -20.75
C LYS A 170 4.83 12.22 -21.45
N LYS A 171 4.69 11.12 -20.71
CA LYS A 171 4.21 9.84 -21.26
C LYS A 171 2.75 9.91 -21.72
N ARG A 172 1.90 10.66 -21.02
CA ARG A 172 0.47 10.77 -21.30
C ARG A 172 0.17 11.71 -22.46
N TYR A 173 0.70 12.91 -22.44
CA TYR A 173 0.37 13.99 -23.37
C TYR A 173 1.33 14.14 -24.55
N LYS A 174 2.55 13.66 -24.42
CA LYS A 174 3.63 13.70 -25.42
C LYS A 174 4.20 15.10 -25.63
N THR A 175 3.36 16.15 -25.78
CA THR A 175 3.80 17.54 -25.99
C THR A 175 3.11 18.49 -25.00
N LEU A 176 3.73 19.65 -24.77
CA LEU A 176 3.15 20.70 -23.92
C LEU A 176 1.88 21.30 -24.52
N GLU A 177 1.83 21.42 -25.84
CA GLU A 177 0.65 21.92 -26.55
C GLU A 177 -0.55 21.00 -26.30
N ALA A 178 -0.37 19.68 -26.38
CA ALA A 178 -1.43 18.71 -26.09
C ALA A 178 -1.87 18.77 -24.62
N LEU A 179 -0.93 18.95 -23.68
CA LEU A 179 -1.22 19.13 -22.25
C LEU A 179 -2.00 20.43 -22.03
N ASN A 180 -1.51 21.56 -22.55
CA ASN A 180 -2.14 22.86 -22.39
C ASN A 180 -3.57 22.87 -22.96
N ALA A 181 -3.79 22.25 -24.11
CA ALA A 181 -5.12 22.08 -24.69
C ALA A 181 -6.04 21.23 -23.81
N ALA A 182 -5.54 20.07 -23.32
CA ALA A 182 -6.32 19.17 -22.48
C ALA A 182 -6.66 19.77 -21.11
N TRP A 183 -5.76 20.57 -20.54
CA TRP A 183 -5.95 21.23 -19.25
C TRP A 183 -6.66 22.58 -19.36
N ASN A 184 -6.85 23.09 -20.60
CA ASN A 184 -7.41 24.43 -20.86
C ASN A 184 -6.66 25.54 -20.09
N THR A 185 -5.35 25.59 -20.26
CA THR A 185 -4.44 26.38 -19.43
C THR A 185 -4.38 27.86 -19.80
N ALA A 186 -5.13 28.32 -20.79
CA ALA A 186 -5.07 29.71 -21.25
C ALA A 186 -5.55 30.74 -20.21
N PHE A 187 -6.22 30.28 -19.15
CA PHE A 187 -6.81 31.15 -18.12
C PHE A 187 -5.94 31.19 -16.86
N TRP A 188 -5.92 32.33 -16.18
CA TRP A 188 -5.17 32.59 -14.93
C TRP A 188 -3.66 32.30 -14.99
N GLY A 189 -3.05 32.47 -16.17
CA GLY A 189 -1.60 32.30 -16.32
C GLY A 189 -1.12 30.85 -16.21
N HIS A 190 -1.98 29.87 -16.47
CA HIS A 190 -1.63 28.46 -16.35
C HIS A 190 -0.96 27.86 -17.59
N THR A 191 -0.77 28.63 -18.68
CA THR A 191 -0.13 28.12 -19.88
C THR A 191 1.33 27.77 -19.60
N TYR A 192 1.68 26.52 -19.85
CA TYR A 192 3.03 26.01 -19.65
C TYR A 192 3.82 26.08 -20.95
N HIS A 193 5.07 26.55 -20.86
CA HIS A 193 6.03 26.62 -21.97
C HIS A 193 7.22 25.70 -21.76
N ASP A 194 7.42 25.22 -20.53
CA ASP A 194 8.40 24.20 -20.18
C ASP A 194 7.75 23.17 -19.25
N TRP A 195 8.18 21.90 -19.35
CA TRP A 195 7.74 20.84 -18.45
C TRP A 195 8.14 21.12 -17.00
N GLU A 196 9.26 21.82 -16.80
CA GLU A 196 9.77 22.15 -15.47
C GLU A 196 8.93 23.24 -14.76
N ASP A 197 8.11 23.99 -15.50
CA ASP A 197 7.16 24.96 -14.92
C ASP A 197 5.98 24.26 -14.21
N ILE A 198 5.75 22.96 -14.50
CA ILE A 198 4.65 22.21 -13.90
C ILE A 198 5.04 21.79 -12.48
N VAL A 199 4.32 22.28 -11.49
CA VAL A 199 4.45 21.92 -10.08
C VAL A 199 3.34 20.98 -9.64
N SER A 200 3.54 20.25 -8.55
CA SER A 200 2.47 19.46 -7.92
C SER A 200 1.33 20.37 -7.46
N PRO A 201 0.06 19.89 -7.45
CA PRO A 201 -1.05 20.66 -6.88
C PRO A 201 -0.75 21.09 -5.44
N SER A 202 -1.07 22.35 -5.10
CA SER A 202 -0.75 22.93 -3.79
C SER A 202 -1.84 23.87 -3.31
N PHE A 203 -2.03 23.99 -2.00
CA PHE A 203 -2.85 25.06 -1.40
C PHE A 203 -2.20 26.44 -1.47
N LEU A 204 -0.91 26.49 -1.81
CA LEU A 204 -0.16 27.74 -1.88
C LEU A 204 -0.28 28.45 -3.24
N GLY A 205 -0.96 27.84 -4.20
CA GLY A 205 -1.10 28.35 -5.57
C GLY A 205 -2.06 29.53 -5.74
N GLY A 206 -2.79 29.95 -4.69
CA GLY A 206 -3.69 31.09 -4.75
C GLY A 206 -4.58 31.23 -3.53
N GLU A 207 -5.18 32.41 -3.38
CA GLU A 207 -6.02 32.76 -2.23
C GLU A 207 -7.26 31.85 -2.08
N TRP A 208 -7.80 31.36 -3.18
CA TRP A 208 -8.99 30.49 -3.22
C TRP A 208 -8.70 29.02 -2.98
N SER A 209 -7.43 28.61 -2.94
CA SER A 209 -7.01 27.22 -2.78
C SER A 209 -7.03 26.72 -1.33
N ARG A 210 -7.50 27.48 -0.38
CA ARG A 210 -7.48 27.17 1.06
C ARG A 210 -8.43 26.04 1.51
N GLN A 211 -9.24 25.51 0.62
CA GLN A 211 -10.14 24.40 0.98
C GLN A 211 -9.42 23.03 0.87
N PRO A 212 -9.47 22.19 1.91
CA PRO A 212 -8.73 20.93 1.96
C PRO A 212 -9.03 19.90 0.85
N ARG A 213 -10.07 20.14 0.05
CA ARG A 213 -10.52 19.23 -1.00
C ARG A 213 -10.41 19.80 -2.42
N VAL A 214 -10.04 21.04 -2.56
CA VAL A 214 -9.88 21.73 -3.85
C VAL A 214 -8.42 22.20 -3.88
N SER A 215 -7.55 21.36 -4.41
CA SER A 215 -6.16 21.76 -4.61
C SER A 215 -6.06 22.58 -5.89
N GLY A 216 -5.52 23.75 -5.73
CA GLY A 216 -4.98 24.52 -6.84
C GLY A 216 -5.99 25.07 -7.83
N SER A 217 -5.48 25.91 -8.62
CA SER A 217 -6.14 26.69 -9.63
C SER A 217 -6.45 25.90 -10.92
N CYS A 218 -5.82 24.74 -11.15
CA CYS A 218 -6.08 23.90 -12.32
C CYS A 218 -6.72 22.57 -11.90
N GLN A 219 -8.04 22.44 -12.10
CA GLN A 219 -8.80 21.26 -11.70
C GLN A 219 -8.34 19.98 -12.40
N ILE A 220 -7.99 20.07 -13.70
CA ILE A 220 -7.54 18.90 -14.47
C ILE A 220 -6.16 18.44 -14.01
N GLN A 221 -5.28 19.36 -13.63
CA GLN A 221 -4.01 19.02 -12.98
C GLN A 221 -4.24 18.15 -11.74
N SER A 222 -5.19 18.52 -10.90
CA SER A 222 -5.52 17.77 -9.68
C SER A 222 -6.06 16.36 -10.00
N ILE A 223 -6.88 16.23 -11.06
CA ILE A 223 -7.38 14.94 -11.53
C ILE A 223 -6.21 14.08 -12.05
N ASP A 224 -5.33 14.66 -12.85
CA ASP A 224 -4.16 13.94 -13.37
C ASP A 224 -3.17 13.59 -12.27
N TYR A 225 -3.02 14.42 -11.24
CA TYR A 225 -2.21 14.09 -10.08
C TYR A 225 -2.75 12.88 -9.32
N ARG A 226 -4.08 12.75 -9.18
CA ARG A 226 -4.72 11.57 -8.60
C ARG A 226 -4.49 10.32 -9.45
N ARG A 227 -4.62 10.43 -10.77
CA ARG A 227 -4.32 9.32 -11.70
C ARG A 227 -2.87 8.88 -11.59
N PHE A 228 -1.94 9.84 -11.63
CA PHE A 228 -0.52 9.59 -11.41
C PHE A 228 -0.29 8.92 -10.07
N TYR A 229 -0.97 9.40 -9.01
CA TYR A 229 -0.73 8.89 -7.66
C TYR A 229 -1.23 7.46 -7.49
N SER A 230 -2.36 7.11 -8.09
CA SER A 230 -2.82 5.72 -8.18
C SER A 230 -1.81 4.84 -8.93
N ASP A 231 -1.20 5.36 -9.99
CA ASP A 231 -0.22 4.63 -10.80
C ASP A 231 1.10 4.40 -10.04
N ILE A 232 1.64 5.43 -9.39
CA ILE A 232 2.92 5.28 -8.65
C ILE A 232 2.78 4.40 -7.40
N LEU A 233 1.62 4.38 -6.76
CA LEU A 233 1.33 3.43 -5.68
C LEU A 233 1.23 2.00 -6.22
N LEU A 234 0.63 1.81 -7.40
CA LEU A 234 0.61 0.51 -8.08
C LEU A 234 2.04 0.05 -8.42
N ASP A 235 2.91 0.95 -8.87
CA ASP A 235 4.31 0.61 -9.13
C ASP A 235 5.03 0.12 -7.85
N CYS A 236 4.75 0.73 -6.67
CA CYS A 236 5.26 0.22 -5.39
C CYS A 236 4.80 -1.23 -5.12
N PHE A 237 3.51 -1.51 -5.32
CA PHE A 237 2.98 -2.87 -5.19
C PHE A 237 3.65 -3.84 -6.16
N LEU A 238 3.83 -3.46 -7.42
CA LEU A 238 4.41 -4.30 -8.47
C LEU A 238 5.88 -4.62 -8.20
N GLU A 239 6.67 -3.71 -7.65
CA GLU A 239 8.06 -3.96 -7.29
C GLU A 239 8.19 -5.04 -6.20
N GLU A 240 7.38 -4.96 -5.14
CA GLU A 240 7.36 -6.00 -4.10
C GLU A 240 6.79 -7.31 -4.64
N ALA A 241 5.69 -7.27 -5.42
CA ALA A 241 5.07 -8.43 -6.03
C ALA A 241 6.05 -9.18 -6.94
N LYS A 242 6.83 -8.47 -7.74
CA LYS A 242 7.87 -9.02 -8.60
C LYS A 242 8.90 -9.81 -7.77
N VAL A 243 9.41 -9.21 -6.72
CA VAL A 243 10.41 -9.86 -5.84
C VAL A 243 9.83 -11.11 -5.17
N LEU A 244 8.59 -11.05 -4.66
CA LEU A 244 7.92 -12.19 -4.06
C LEU A 244 7.70 -13.32 -5.07
N LYS A 245 7.29 -12.99 -6.31
CA LYS A 245 7.08 -13.98 -7.38
C LYS A 245 8.36 -14.60 -7.93
N GLU A 246 9.49 -13.90 -7.88
CA GLU A 246 10.79 -14.48 -8.21
C GLU A 246 11.18 -15.60 -7.23
N VAL A 247 10.90 -15.43 -5.94
CA VAL A 247 11.26 -16.39 -4.89
C VAL A 247 10.18 -17.48 -4.72
N THR A 248 8.91 -17.06 -4.75
CA THR A 248 7.75 -17.94 -4.45
C THR A 248 6.64 -17.76 -5.49
N PRO A 249 6.86 -18.18 -6.76
CA PRO A 249 5.89 -17.98 -7.86
C PRO A 249 4.52 -18.64 -7.62
N HIS A 250 4.47 -19.65 -6.74
CA HIS A 250 3.28 -20.40 -6.40
C HIS A 250 2.41 -19.78 -5.31
N ILE A 251 2.92 -18.77 -4.57
CA ILE A 251 2.13 -18.09 -3.52
C ILE A 251 1.44 -16.89 -4.13
N PRO A 252 0.10 -16.77 -4.01
CA PRO A 252 -0.66 -15.64 -4.50
C PRO A 252 -0.27 -14.33 -3.78
N VAL A 253 -0.39 -13.19 -4.50
CA VAL A 253 -0.15 -11.85 -3.97
C VAL A 253 -1.43 -11.03 -3.99
N THR A 254 -1.64 -10.23 -2.95
CA THR A 254 -2.73 -9.27 -2.79
C THR A 254 -2.30 -8.06 -1.97
N THR A 255 -3.14 -7.06 -1.90
CA THR A 255 -3.17 -6.01 -0.88
C THR A 255 -4.62 -5.64 -0.59
N ASN A 256 -4.92 -5.05 0.56
CA ASN A 256 -6.28 -4.68 0.90
C ASN A 256 -6.68 -3.31 0.35
N PHE A 257 -7.84 -3.25 -0.29
CA PHE A 257 -8.48 -2.01 -0.70
C PHE A 257 -9.36 -1.45 0.43
N MET A 258 -9.44 -0.13 0.54
CA MET A 258 -10.23 0.57 1.57
C MET A 258 -11.68 0.81 1.11
N GLY A 259 -12.48 -0.24 0.93
CA GLY A 259 -13.87 -0.09 0.49
C GLY A 259 -14.00 0.62 -0.87
N THR A 260 -14.86 1.63 -0.98
CA THR A 260 -15.03 2.46 -2.19
C THR A 260 -14.05 3.64 -2.20
N PHE A 261 -12.79 3.40 -1.97
CA PHE A 261 -11.77 4.43 -1.90
C PHE A 261 -11.44 5.00 -3.28
N TRP A 262 -11.70 6.28 -3.47
CA TRP A 262 -11.71 6.98 -4.75
C TRP A 262 -10.35 7.43 -5.28
N ASP A 263 -9.29 7.28 -4.49
CA ASP A 263 -7.94 7.68 -4.89
C ASP A 263 -7.19 6.60 -5.69
N LEU A 264 -7.72 5.37 -5.75
CA LEU A 264 -7.13 4.26 -6.50
C LEU A 264 -8.06 3.80 -7.64
N ASP A 265 -7.48 3.54 -8.80
CA ASP A 265 -8.16 2.88 -9.93
C ASP A 265 -8.19 1.37 -9.73
N TYR A 266 -9.20 0.88 -9.01
CA TYR A 266 -9.33 -0.55 -8.67
C TYR A 266 -9.41 -1.47 -9.89
N PHE A 267 -9.98 -1.02 -11.01
CA PHE A 267 -10.00 -1.81 -12.24
C PHE A 267 -8.60 -2.01 -12.83
N LYS A 268 -7.75 -0.99 -12.73
CA LYS A 268 -6.36 -1.10 -13.13
C LYS A 268 -5.58 -1.99 -12.16
N TRP A 269 -5.72 -1.76 -10.87
CA TRP A 269 -5.04 -2.51 -9.81
C TRP A 269 -5.40 -4.00 -9.80
N GLY A 270 -6.69 -4.33 -9.95
CA GLY A 270 -7.19 -5.70 -9.90
C GLY A 270 -6.56 -6.64 -10.93
N LYS A 271 -6.12 -6.09 -12.08
CA LYS A 271 -5.41 -6.85 -13.13
C LYS A 271 -4.03 -7.37 -12.71
N HIS A 272 -3.46 -6.80 -11.67
CA HIS A 272 -2.12 -7.09 -11.17
C HIS A 272 -2.11 -7.90 -9.87
N MET A 273 -3.27 -8.16 -9.30
CA MET A 273 -3.44 -8.97 -8.08
C MET A 273 -3.88 -10.39 -8.43
N ASP A 274 -3.45 -11.38 -7.65
CA ASP A 274 -3.92 -12.76 -7.84
C ASP A 274 -5.37 -12.96 -7.34
N PHE A 275 -5.80 -12.11 -6.40
CA PHE A 275 -7.18 -11.96 -5.95
C PHE A 275 -7.38 -10.61 -5.27
N ILE A 276 -8.61 -10.10 -5.28
CA ILE A 276 -8.96 -8.84 -4.62
C ILE A 276 -9.21 -9.10 -3.13
N SER A 277 -8.57 -8.30 -2.30
CA SER A 277 -8.83 -8.19 -0.86
C SER A 277 -9.28 -6.75 -0.55
N TRP A 278 -10.18 -6.58 0.40
CA TRP A 278 -10.66 -5.25 0.76
C TRP A 278 -11.19 -5.20 2.19
N ASP A 279 -11.17 -4.00 2.79
CA ASP A 279 -11.59 -3.76 4.14
C ASP A 279 -13.10 -3.56 4.21
N ASN A 280 -13.77 -4.37 5.00
CA ASN A 280 -15.20 -4.30 5.22
C ASN A 280 -15.50 -4.11 6.71
N TYR A 281 -15.68 -2.87 7.12
CA TYR A 281 -16.01 -2.50 8.49
C TYR A 281 -17.48 -2.02 8.58
N PRO A 282 -18.46 -2.94 8.59
CA PRO A 282 -19.86 -2.55 8.73
C PRO A 282 -20.11 -2.03 10.13
N TRP A 283 -20.75 -0.86 10.25
CA TRP A 283 -21.26 -0.35 11.51
C TRP A 283 -22.64 -0.99 11.82
N PRO A 284 -23.16 -0.91 13.09
CA PRO A 284 -24.39 -1.62 13.49
C PRO A 284 -25.59 -1.40 12.58
N ASP A 285 -25.79 -0.18 12.06
CA ASP A 285 -26.91 0.16 11.17
C ASP A 285 -26.50 0.19 9.67
N CYS A 286 -25.40 -0.47 9.32
CA CYS A 286 -24.94 -0.51 7.95
C CYS A 286 -25.93 -1.27 7.06
N PRO A 287 -26.48 -0.66 6.00
CA PRO A 287 -27.38 -1.35 5.10
C PRO A 287 -26.71 -2.58 4.45
N HIS A 288 -27.35 -3.73 4.50
CA HIS A 288 -26.83 -4.97 3.89
C HIS A 288 -26.61 -4.81 2.37
N THR A 289 -27.41 -3.95 1.72
CA THR A 289 -27.26 -3.61 0.30
C THR A 289 -25.93 -2.93 0.00
N ARG A 290 -25.39 -2.10 0.92
CA ARG A 290 -24.06 -1.50 0.78
C ARG A 290 -22.97 -2.56 0.80
N ILE A 291 -23.04 -3.49 1.73
CA ILE A 291 -22.08 -4.61 1.84
C ILE A 291 -22.13 -5.45 0.55
N ALA A 292 -23.33 -5.83 0.11
CA ALA A 292 -23.53 -6.62 -1.10
C ALA A 292 -23.01 -5.88 -2.35
N MET A 293 -23.28 -4.58 -2.48
CA MET A 293 -22.78 -3.74 -3.57
C MET A 293 -21.26 -3.68 -3.58
N SER A 294 -20.62 -3.47 -2.43
CA SER A 294 -19.16 -3.41 -2.32
C SER A 294 -18.52 -4.74 -2.69
N HIS A 295 -19.06 -5.88 -2.24
CA HIS A 295 -18.58 -7.19 -2.65
C HIS A 295 -18.76 -7.42 -4.17
N ALA A 296 -19.88 -6.98 -4.75
CA ALA A 296 -20.10 -7.09 -6.19
C ALA A 296 -19.10 -6.22 -6.99
N LEU A 297 -18.82 -4.99 -6.50
CA LEU A 297 -17.82 -4.11 -7.08
C LEU A 297 -16.44 -4.76 -7.07
N MET A 298 -16.01 -5.29 -5.92
CA MET A 298 -14.69 -5.93 -5.80
C MET A 298 -14.55 -7.15 -6.70
N ARG A 299 -15.60 -7.97 -6.81
CA ARG A 299 -15.61 -9.08 -7.79
C ARG A 299 -15.47 -8.58 -9.22
N GLY A 300 -16.14 -7.47 -9.57
CA GLY A 300 -16.03 -6.87 -10.89
C GLY A 300 -14.64 -6.31 -11.22
N CYS A 301 -13.86 -5.90 -10.22
CA CYS A 301 -12.50 -5.41 -10.42
C CYS A 301 -11.49 -6.54 -10.69
N GLY A 302 -11.74 -7.74 -10.19
CA GLY A 302 -10.80 -8.87 -10.29
C GLY A 302 -11.05 -9.82 -11.48
N GLY A 303 -12.14 -9.66 -12.22
CA GLY A 303 -12.51 -10.51 -13.36
C GLY A 303 -13.23 -11.78 -12.94
#